data_4d84a45b4354199425fb155cc6df1317
#
_entry.id   4d84a45b4354199425fb155cc6df1317
#
_cell.length_a   1.000
_cell.length_b   1.000
_cell.length_c   1.000
_cell.angle_alpha   90.00
_cell.angle_beta   90.00
_cell.angle_gamma   90.00
#
_symmetry.space_group_name_H-M   'P 1'
#
loop_
_entity.id
_entity.type
_entity.pdbx_description
1 polymer ?
#
loop_
_entity_poly.entity_id
_entity_poly.type
_entity_poly.pdbx_seq_one_letter_code
_entity_poly.pdbx_strand_id
1 'polypeptide(L)'
;MNKIDELSWDFSNPHILEFKIEQNNIDILGHVNNKVYLDWSEAVSWDHSNSLGVRHEDFKKVKSACVVVRNEMKYLASLFLNDKIAISTWITKCDHKIKLSRFFQVIRVDDNKTVFRSNVDYVCISLDSYKPKKMPDLFKQSYKVTI
;
A
#
# COMPACT_ATOMS: atom_id res chain seq x y z
N MET A 1 -5.88 -13.01 21.16
CA MET A 1 -5.17 -12.46 19.99
C MET A 1 -6.02 -12.63 18.73
N ASN A 2 -6.04 -11.62 17.91
CA ASN A 2 -6.75 -11.69 16.63
C ASN A 2 -5.90 -12.55 15.66
N LYS A 3 -6.53 -13.43 14.88
CA LYS A 3 -5.86 -14.27 13.87
C LYS A 3 -4.95 -13.45 12.92
N ILE A 4 -5.32 -12.20 12.66
CA ILE A 4 -4.61 -11.28 11.78
C ILE A 4 -3.22 -10.90 12.35
N ASP A 5 -3.10 -10.79 13.68
CA ASP A 5 -1.84 -10.45 14.34
C ASP A 5 -0.83 -11.61 14.29
N GLU A 6 -1.31 -12.82 14.04
CA GLU A 6 -0.49 -14.04 13.96
C GLU A 6 -0.05 -14.39 12.53
N LEU A 7 -0.44 -13.57 11.53
CA LEU A 7 -0.04 -13.81 10.14
C LEU A 7 1.47 -13.55 9.94
N SER A 8 2.04 -14.26 8.98
CA SER A 8 3.48 -14.24 8.71
C SER A 8 3.90 -13.02 7.89
N TRP A 9 3.81 -11.84 8.50
CA TRP A 9 4.26 -10.59 7.90
C TRP A 9 5.78 -10.53 7.76
N ASP A 10 6.27 -9.97 6.66
CA ASP A 10 7.71 -9.87 6.38
C ASP A 10 8.42 -8.86 7.29
N PHE A 11 7.69 -7.86 7.79
CA PHE A 11 8.24 -6.81 8.66
C PHE A 11 7.36 -6.62 9.89
N SER A 12 7.93 -6.01 10.93
CA SER A 12 7.19 -5.61 12.12
C SER A 12 6.32 -4.38 11.85
N ASN A 13 5.36 -4.14 12.74
CA ASN A 13 4.44 -2.99 12.68
C ASN A 13 3.63 -2.90 11.37
N PRO A 14 2.99 -3.99 10.91
CA PRO A 14 2.17 -3.94 9.72
C PRO A 14 0.98 -2.99 9.90
N HIS A 15 0.70 -2.17 8.88
CA HIS A 15 -0.56 -1.44 8.80
C HIS A 15 -1.51 -2.23 7.90
N ILE A 16 -2.61 -2.73 8.44
CA ILE A 16 -3.40 -3.81 7.85
C ILE A 16 -4.82 -3.35 7.49
N LEU A 17 -5.28 -3.75 6.31
CA LEU A 17 -6.70 -3.81 5.95
C LEU A 17 -7.07 -5.25 5.59
N GLU A 18 -8.35 -5.58 5.77
CA GLU A 18 -8.90 -6.91 5.45
C GLU A 18 -9.97 -6.78 4.39
N PHE A 19 -10.00 -7.74 3.46
CA PHE A 19 -11.01 -7.83 2.42
C PHE A 19 -11.48 -9.26 2.24
N LYS A 20 -12.74 -9.42 1.85
CA LYS A 20 -13.28 -10.67 1.36
C LYS A 20 -13.41 -10.60 -0.15
N ILE A 21 -12.96 -11.63 -0.85
CA ILE A 21 -13.06 -11.68 -2.32
C ILE A 21 -14.53 -11.78 -2.73
N GLU A 22 -14.97 -10.85 -3.57
CA GLU A 22 -16.32 -10.77 -4.10
C GLU A 22 -16.35 -11.13 -5.60
N GLN A 23 -17.53 -11.39 -6.14
CA GLN A 23 -17.69 -11.79 -7.53
C GLN A 23 -17.13 -10.77 -8.52
N ASN A 24 -17.24 -9.48 -8.24
CA ASN A 24 -16.73 -8.43 -9.13
C ASN A 24 -15.18 -8.35 -9.14
N ASN A 25 -14.51 -9.05 -8.23
CA ASN A 25 -13.05 -9.15 -8.22
C ASN A 25 -12.54 -10.24 -9.17
N ILE A 26 -13.41 -11.15 -9.62
CA ILE A 26 -13.05 -12.35 -10.38
C ILE A 26 -13.08 -12.05 -11.87
N ASP A 27 -12.04 -12.47 -12.58
CA ASP A 27 -11.96 -12.33 -14.04
C ASP A 27 -12.43 -13.59 -14.79
N ILE A 28 -12.29 -13.58 -16.12
CA ILE A 28 -12.71 -14.69 -16.99
C ILE A 28 -11.97 -16.00 -16.67
N LEU A 29 -10.81 -15.95 -16.05
CA LEU A 29 -10.03 -17.13 -15.67
C LEU A 29 -10.50 -17.75 -14.35
N GLY A 30 -11.48 -17.14 -13.68
CA GLY A 30 -12.07 -17.68 -12.46
C GLY A 30 -11.28 -17.38 -11.18
N HIS A 31 -10.30 -16.51 -11.23
CA HIS A 31 -9.55 -16.03 -10.05
C HIS A 31 -9.51 -14.51 -10.01
N VAL A 32 -9.02 -13.96 -8.90
CA VAL A 32 -8.94 -12.51 -8.72
C VAL A 32 -8.12 -11.87 -9.83
N ASN A 33 -8.70 -10.84 -10.47
CA ASN A 33 -8.06 -10.08 -11.53
C ASN A 33 -6.81 -9.36 -10.98
N ASN A 34 -5.74 -9.35 -11.77
CA ASN A 34 -4.46 -8.73 -11.40
C ASN A 34 -4.60 -7.27 -10.94
N LYS A 35 -5.53 -6.51 -11.52
CA LYS A 35 -5.75 -5.10 -11.16
C LYS A 35 -6.31 -4.90 -9.75
N VAL A 36 -6.97 -5.89 -9.19
CA VAL A 36 -7.59 -5.79 -7.84
C VAL A 36 -6.53 -5.65 -6.76
N TYR A 37 -5.38 -6.28 -6.93
CA TYR A 37 -4.24 -6.15 -6.00
C TYR A 37 -3.74 -4.71 -5.92
N LEU A 38 -3.76 -3.98 -7.04
CA LEU A 38 -3.42 -2.57 -7.06
C LEU A 38 -4.46 -1.73 -6.32
N ASP A 39 -5.74 -2.02 -6.49
CA ASP A 39 -6.82 -1.35 -5.76
C ASP A 39 -6.65 -1.51 -4.24
N TRP A 40 -6.35 -2.73 -3.78
CA TRP A 40 -6.07 -2.99 -2.36
C TRP A 40 -4.83 -2.26 -1.86
N SER A 41 -3.78 -2.23 -2.68
CA SER A 41 -2.54 -1.53 -2.35
C SER A 41 -2.78 -0.03 -2.17
N GLU A 42 -3.56 0.58 -3.05
CA GLU A 42 -3.92 1.99 -2.92
C GLU A 42 -4.79 2.23 -1.68
N ALA A 43 -5.78 1.37 -1.44
CA ALA A 43 -6.65 1.50 -0.27
C ALA A 43 -5.85 1.48 1.04
N VAL A 44 -4.93 0.53 1.22
CA VAL A 44 -4.12 0.43 2.44
C VAL A 44 -3.10 1.57 2.54
N SER A 45 -2.59 2.08 1.41
CA SER A 45 -1.69 3.25 1.40
C SER A 45 -2.41 4.50 1.92
N TRP A 46 -3.61 4.76 1.43
CA TRP A 46 -4.41 5.90 1.86
C TRP A 46 -4.81 5.80 3.32
N ASP A 47 -5.22 4.62 3.76
CA ASP A 47 -5.56 4.37 5.15
C ASP A 47 -4.35 4.58 6.07
N HIS A 48 -3.18 4.11 5.67
CA HIS A 48 -1.93 4.31 6.40
C HIS A 48 -1.56 5.81 6.47
N SER A 49 -1.58 6.51 5.33
CA SER A 49 -1.31 7.95 5.29
C SER A 49 -2.26 8.74 6.19
N ASN A 50 -3.55 8.40 6.19
CA ASN A 50 -4.53 9.01 7.10
C ASN A 50 -4.15 8.79 8.56
N SER A 51 -3.73 7.58 8.91
CA SER A 51 -3.31 7.25 10.30
C SER A 51 -2.05 8.01 10.72
N LEU A 52 -1.22 8.38 9.75
CA LEU A 52 0.01 9.17 9.98
C LEU A 52 -0.24 10.68 9.98
N GLY A 53 -1.47 11.12 9.76
CA GLY A 53 -1.85 12.54 9.75
C GLY A 53 -1.83 13.20 8.38
N VAL A 54 -1.67 12.43 7.30
CA VAL A 54 -1.72 12.95 5.92
C VAL A 54 -3.03 12.52 5.27
N ARG A 55 -3.92 13.47 5.07
CA ARG A 55 -5.27 13.25 4.52
C ARG A 55 -5.40 13.84 3.12
N HIS A 56 -6.46 13.46 2.40
CA HIS A 56 -6.72 13.94 1.05
C HIS A 56 -6.74 15.47 0.94
N GLU A 57 -7.38 16.14 1.90
CA GLU A 57 -7.44 17.60 1.92
C GLU A 57 -6.09 18.28 2.12
N ASP A 58 -5.14 17.59 2.72
CA ASP A 58 -3.81 18.15 3.00
C ASP A 58 -2.97 18.33 1.73
N PHE A 59 -3.18 17.49 0.71
CA PHE A 59 -2.42 17.58 -0.55
C PHE A 59 -2.61 18.93 -1.24
N LYS A 60 -3.84 19.44 -1.27
CA LYS A 60 -4.13 20.77 -1.82
C LYS A 60 -3.52 21.87 -0.98
N LYS A 61 -3.55 21.74 0.35
CA LYS A 61 -2.97 22.73 1.27
C LYS A 61 -1.47 22.86 1.11
N VAL A 62 -0.76 21.74 0.99
CA VAL A 62 0.70 21.74 0.82
C VAL A 62 1.13 21.77 -0.65
N LYS A 63 0.16 21.74 -1.58
CA LYS A 63 0.38 21.77 -3.05
C LYS A 63 1.39 20.73 -3.52
N SER A 64 1.37 19.57 -2.89
CA SER A 64 2.35 18.49 -3.13
C SER A 64 1.69 17.14 -2.95
N ALA A 65 2.23 16.13 -3.63
CA ALA A 65 1.86 14.73 -3.45
C ALA A 65 3.04 13.83 -3.77
N CYS A 66 3.07 12.64 -3.20
CA CYS A 66 4.01 11.60 -3.60
C CYS A 66 3.32 10.72 -4.65
N VAL A 67 3.89 10.65 -5.84
CA VAL A 67 3.34 9.90 -6.98
C VAL A 67 4.19 8.71 -7.31
N VAL A 68 3.56 7.63 -7.76
CA VAL A 68 4.25 6.40 -8.15
C VAL A 68 5.11 6.63 -9.39
N VAL A 69 6.38 6.24 -9.30
CA VAL A 69 7.31 6.24 -10.44
C VAL A 69 7.76 4.84 -10.83
N ARG A 70 7.62 3.86 -9.92
CA ARG A 70 7.94 2.45 -10.17
C ARG A 70 7.10 1.57 -9.28
N ASN A 71 6.58 0.49 -9.84
CA ASN A 71 5.86 -0.54 -9.10
C ASN A 71 6.31 -1.91 -9.60
N GLU A 72 6.89 -2.72 -8.71
CA GLU A 72 7.26 -4.10 -8.99
C GLU A 72 6.34 -5.03 -8.22
N MET A 73 5.44 -5.68 -8.93
CA MET A 73 4.43 -6.59 -8.39
C MET A 73 4.81 -8.04 -8.64
N LYS A 74 4.69 -8.88 -7.61
CA LYS A 74 4.90 -10.33 -7.69
C LYS A 74 3.63 -11.05 -7.27
N TYR A 75 3.02 -11.77 -8.21
CA TYR A 75 1.82 -12.59 -8.02
C TYR A 75 2.25 -14.02 -7.73
N LEU A 76 2.17 -14.44 -6.47
CA LEU A 76 2.75 -15.69 -6.00
C LEU A 76 1.76 -16.86 -5.99
N ALA A 77 0.46 -16.57 -5.86
CA ALA A 77 -0.61 -17.57 -5.89
C ALA A 77 -1.92 -16.91 -6.24
N SER A 78 -2.86 -17.69 -6.77
CA SER A 78 -4.19 -17.22 -7.13
C SER A 78 -5.11 -17.09 -5.91
N LEU A 79 -6.02 -16.14 -5.97
CA LEU A 79 -7.11 -15.97 -5.01
C LEU A 79 -8.45 -16.24 -5.69
N PHE A 80 -9.39 -16.77 -4.94
CA PHE A 80 -10.70 -17.22 -5.45
C PHE A 80 -11.85 -16.60 -4.66
N LEU A 81 -13.05 -16.72 -5.22
CA LEU A 81 -14.27 -16.24 -4.59
C LEU A 81 -14.37 -16.73 -3.14
N ASN A 82 -14.77 -15.84 -2.25
CA ASN A 82 -14.94 -16.07 -0.79
C ASN A 82 -13.64 -16.22 0.01
N ASP A 83 -12.46 -16.21 -0.64
CA ASP A 83 -11.22 -16.11 0.12
C ASP A 83 -11.20 -14.82 0.92
N LYS A 84 -10.59 -14.87 2.10
CA LYS A 84 -10.33 -13.69 2.93
C LYS A 84 -8.87 -13.35 2.86
N ILE A 85 -8.57 -12.08 2.68
CA ILE A 85 -7.19 -11.59 2.64
C ILE A 85 -6.96 -10.48 3.66
N ALA A 86 -5.72 -10.39 4.09
CA ALA A 86 -5.19 -9.22 4.77
C ALA A 86 -4.09 -8.63 3.91
N ILE A 87 -4.11 -7.32 3.72
CA ILE A 87 -3.04 -6.59 3.06
C ILE A 87 -2.38 -5.66 4.05
N SER A 88 -1.06 -5.59 4.02
CA SER A 88 -0.31 -4.63 4.81
C SER A 88 0.61 -3.79 3.94
N THR A 89 0.91 -2.60 4.45
CA THR A 89 1.92 -1.71 3.87
C THR A 89 2.89 -1.22 4.93
N TRP A 90 4.11 -0.94 4.50
CA TRP A 90 5.17 -0.32 5.29
C TRP A 90 5.87 0.74 4.45
N ILE A 91 6.33 1.80 5.09
CA ILE A 91 7.29 2.71 4.48
C ILE A 91 8.66 2.11 4.74
N THR A 92 9.36 1.73 3.67
CA THR A 92 10.65 1.06 3.74
C THR A 92 11.82 1.99 3.55
N LYS A 93 11.60 3.08 2.81
CA LYS A 93 12.63 4.10 2.54
C LYS A 93 11.97 5.48 2.49
N CYS A 94 12.67 6.46 3.04
CA CYS A 94 12.31 7.87 2.89
C CYS A 94 13.57 8.71 3.05
N ASP A 95 13.94 9.48 2.02
CA ASP A 95 15.11 10.34 2.09
C ASP A 95 14.81 11.71 2.72
N HIS A 96 13.54 11.94 3.09
CA HIS A 96 13.02 13.22 3.61
C HIS A 96 13.31 14.43 2.68
N LYS A 97 13.55 14.14 1.42
CA LYS A 97 13.77 15.15 0.36
C LYS A 97 12.70 15.03 -0.70
N ILE A 98 12.79 14.02 -1.57
CA ILE A 98 11.83 13.80 -2.67
C ILE A 98 11.40 12.36 -2.82
N LYS A 99 12.09 11.37 -2.22
CA LYS A 99 11.88 9.94 -2.48
C LYS A 99 11.25 9.23 -1.29
N LEU A 100 10.30 8.35 -1.60
CA LEU A 100 9.59 7.50 -0.65
C LEU A 100 9.41 6.12 -1.29
N SER A 101 9.58 5.05 -0.51
CA SER A 101 9.27 3.70 -0.96
C SER A 101 8.36 3.00 0.02
N ARG A 102 7.44 2.19 -0.51
CA ARG A 102 6.54 1.32 0.27
C ARG A 102 6.71 -0.13 -0.17
N PHE A 103 6.49 -1.01 0.78
CA PHE A 103 6.33 -2.44 0.56
C PHE A 103 4.90 -2.84 0.87
N PHE A 104 4.36 -3.79 0.10
CA PHE A 104 3.03 -4.35 0.29
C PHE A 104 3.11 -5.87 0.32
N GLN A 105 2.28 -6.46 1.15
CA GLN A 105 2.15 -7.91 1.24
C GLN A 105 0.69 -8.28 1.42
N VAL A 106 0.21 -9.24 0.63
CA VAL A 106 -1.13 -9.82 0.77
C VAL A 106 -1.00 -11.24 1.26
N ILE A 107 -1.72 -11.56 2.32
CA ILE A 107 -1.77 -12.91 2.89
C ILE A 107 -3.22 -13.42 2.82
N ARG A 108 -3.38 -14.65 2.32
CA ARG A 108 -4.64 -15.38 2.43
C ARG A 108 -4.78 -15.86 3.87
N VAL A 109 -5.85 -15.42 4.53
CA VAL A 109 -5.98 -15.55 6.00
C VAL A 109 -6.11 -16.99 6.45
N ASP A 110 -6.88 -17.82 5.71
CA ASP A 110 -7.22 -19.16 6.14
C ASP A 110 -6.00 -20.10 6.27
N ASP A 111 -5.04 -20.00 5.38
CA ASP A 111 -3.83 -20.83 5.37
C ASP A 111 -2.53 -20.06 5.62
N ASN A 112 -2.64 -18.76 5.98
CA ASN A 112 -1.48 -17.91 6.26
C ASN A 112 -0.47 -17.89 5.10
N LYS A 113 -0.97 -17.95 3.85
CA LYS A 113 -0.12 -17.97 2.67
C LYS A 113 0.04 -16.59 2.07
N THR A 114 1.28 -16.15 1.89
CA THR A 114 1.57 -14.94 1.11
C THR A 114 1.28 -15.19 -0.36
N VAL A 115 0.38 -14.39 -0.94
CA VAL A 115 -0.06 -14.53 -2.33
C VAL A 115 0.45 -13.42 -3.23
N PHE A 116 0.95 -12.33 -2.65
CA PHE A 116 1.38 -11.16 -3.41
C PHE A 116 2.37 -10.34 -2.59
N ARG A 117 3.37 -9.79 -3.27
CA ARG A 117 4.29 -8.79 -2.75
C ARG A 117 4.50 -7.70 -3.78
N SER A 118 4.67 -6.46 -3.35
CA SER A 118 5.12 -5.40 -4.25
C SER A 118 6.03 -4.39 -3.57
N ASN A 119 6.92 -3.82 -4.37
CA ASN A 119 7.77 -2.69 -3.99
C ASN A 119 7.37 -1.50 -4.87
N VAL A 120 7.07 -0.37 -4.24
CA VAL A 120 6.60 0.82 -4.94
C VAL A 120 7.48 1.99 -4.56
N ASP A 121 8.01 2.68 -5.57
CA ASP A 121 8.79 3.90 -5.41
C ASP A 121 7.95 5.10 -5.80
N TYR A 122 8.04 6.15 -4.99
CA TYR A 122 7.32 7.41 -5.16
C TYR A 122 8.32 8.57 -5.24
N VAL A 123 7.89 9.63 -5.91
CA VAL A 123 8.59 10.92 -5.92
C VAL A 123 7.60 12.01 -5.52
N CYS A 124 8.03 12.89 -4.61
CA CYS A 124 7.25 14.07 -4.26
C CYS A 124 7.27 15.06 -5.41
N ILE A 125 6.09 15.54 -5.79
CA ILE A 125 5.91 16.51 -6.88
C ILE A 125 5.10 17.71 -6.41
N SER A 126 5.26 18.82 -7.15
CA SER A 126 4.34 19.96 -7.07
C SER A 126 3.03 19.63 -7.78
N LEU A 127 1.89 19.93 -7.17
CA LEU A 127 0.58 19.81 -7.82
C LEU A 127 0.31 20.97 -8.80
N ASP A 128 1.13 22.01 -8.81
CA ASP A 128 1.04 23.10 -9.80
C ASP A 128 1.80 22.77 -11.09
N SER A 129 3.07 22.35 -10.97
CA SER A 129 3.94 22.08 -12.11
C SER A 129 4.05 20.61 -12.50
N TYR A 130 3.65 19.70 -11.59
CA TYR A 130 3.83 18.24 -11.68
C TYR A 130 5.30 17.79 -11.78
N LYS A 131 6.22 18.67 -11.38
CA LYS A 131 7.66 18.38 -11.34
C LYS A 131 8.11 17.98 -9.94
N PRO A 132 9.23 17.25 -9.82
CA PRO A 132 9.80 16.94 -8.51
C PRO A 132 9.95 18.18 -7.65
N LYS A 133 9.57 18.03 -6.38
CA LYS A 133 9.58 19.10 -5.38
C LYS A 133 10.00 18.51 -4.05
N LYS A 134 10.74 19.26 -3.27
CA LYS A 134 11.08 18.86 -1.91
C LYS A 134 9.80 18.64 -1.08
N MET A 135 9.81 17.59 -0.28
CA MET A 135 8.70 17.27 0.60
C MET A 135 8.40 18.45 1.53
N PRO A 136 7.12 18.85 1.66
CA PRO A 136 6.72 19.79 2.70
C PRO A 136 6.94 19.17 4.09
N ASP A 137 6.98 20.01 5.13
CA ASP A 137 7.23 19.57 6.50
C ASP A 137 6.25 18.50 6.96
N LEU A 138 4.98 18.58 6.55
CA LEU A 138 3.97 17.57 6.84
C LEU A 138 4.44 16.16 6.43
N PHE A 139 4.95 16.02 5.20
CA PHE A 139 5.43 14.71 4.71
C PHE A 139 6.69 14.26 5.42
N LYS A 140 7.62 15.18 5.68
CA LYS A 140 8.86 14.86 6.41
C LYS A 140 8.59 14.34 7.81
N GLN A 141 7.59 14.90 8.50
CA GLN A 141 7.22 14.51 9.85
C GLN A 141 6.41 13.23 9.89
N SER A 142 5.56 13.00 8.89
CA SER A 142 4.61 11.90 8.84
C SER A 142 5.16 10.64 8.18
N TYR A 143 5.89 10.79 7.08
CA TYR A 143 6.44 9.67 6.31
C TYR A 143 7.82 9.28 6.82
N LYS A 144 7.83 8.39 7.80
CA LYS A 144 9.05 7.79 8.36
C LYS A 144 9.06 6.31 8.06
N VAL A 145 10.26 5.71 8.04
CA VAL A 145 10.39 4.24 7.92
C VAL A 145 9.64 3.57 9.08
N THR A 146 8.80 2.58 8.74
CA THR A 146 7.90 1.92 9.70
C THR A 146 8.22 0.44 9.92
N ILE A 147 9.25 -0.09 9.28
CA ILE A 147 9.74 -1.46 9.49
C ILE A 147 10.61 -1.59 10.74
#